data_aa126800823da7e7175821d7ce60d20f
#
_entry.id   aa126800823da7e7175821d7ce60d20f
#
_cell.length_a   1.000
_cell.length_b   1.000
_cell.length_c   1.000
_cell.angle_alpha   90.00
_cell.angle_beta   90.00
_cell.angle_gamma   90.00
#
_symmetry.space_group_name_H-M   'P 1'
#
loop_
_entity.id
_entity.type
_entity.pdbx_description
1 polymer ?
#
loop_
_entity_poly.entity_id
_entity_poly.type
_entity_poly.pdbx_seq_one_letter_code
_entity_poly.pdbx_strand_id
1 'polypeptide(L)'
;VDFYTIIVPAGGESRAQLIKPSTYTSTPLQCFFDASRSPVFYDEVTEYNGSKNNNSGWTIYHYIKANDKSSINTFDYSGERNLLTFVKSVDCDFGNNQGILTQQIFYNKDGKKQYEKTINYSNYVKTLKTGVRMDLYLDVEDGSLTHVVDFDIILTPDYDLRGIYKGVIFDNIIAVQTYAYQTISEPTSEIEWWYDEDGRSLKKQTSYSYYKKSDGLPVITKPIRTTVTNSDGVSHDEFNYYSCQQASALYKEMNAKNMYEYLVRSTTDVSGVSNGSVETPYQKSGNLYLPKTLIKDNVQRVEYLNYDSRGNLNYAIKDGSQKVVTLYSYNYTHPVFVVEGATLKQVTDILKNNGFSSIEQLGAAIPSDEQIVKAGEALRSGLQYNSMVSTYTYKMNVGLTSATDCRGYKTLYEYDSAGRLINVWEQNGSNKTLLNNYKY
;
A
#
# COMPACT_ATOMS: atom_id res chain seq x y z
N VAL A 1 26.15 -24.26 6.46
CA VAL A 1 25.78 -25.28 7.49
C VAL A 1 26.55 -26.53 7.12
N ASP A 2 27.47 -26.95 7.99
CA ASP A 2 28.26 -28.15 7.76
C ASP A 2 27.49 -29.34 8.33
N PHE A 3 26.98 -30.19 7.45
CA PHE A 3 26.38 -31.46 7.83
C PHE A 3 27.41 -32.57 7.72
N TYR A 4 27.38 -33.50 8.67
CA TYR A 4 28.24 -34.67 8.66
C TYR A 4 27.38 -35.91 8.38
N THR A 5 27.71 -36.64 7.33
CA THR A 5 27.09 -37.93 7.05
C THR A 5 28.09 -39.03 7.41
N ILE A 6 27.65 -39.97 8.20
CA ILE A 6 28.45 -41.15 8.54
C ILE A 6 27.86 -42.31 7.79
N ILE A 7 28.65 -42.90 6.92
CA ILE A 7 28.27 -44.14 6.20
C ILE A 7 28.93 -45.32 6.91
N VAL A 8 28.10 -46.23 7.40
CA VAL A 8 28.57 -47.52 7.96
C VAL A 8 28.43 -48.58 6.87
N PRO A 9 29.52 -49.17 6.35
CA PRO A 9 29.41 -50.27 5.38
C PRO A 9 28.84 -51.54 6.06
N ALA A 10 27.93 -52.19 5.39
CA ALA A 10 27.42 -53.49 5.81
C ALA A 10 28.51 -54.56 5.68
N GLY A 11 29.09 -55.00 6.78
CA GLY A 11 30.07 -56.09 6.85
C GLY A 11 31.39 -55.75 7.55
N GLY A 12 31.46 -55.98 8.85
CA GLY A 12 32.61 -56.19 9.70
C GLY A 12 33.84 -55.29 9.54
N GLU A 13 33.93 -54.30 10.27
CA GLU A 13 34.87 -53.28 10.72
C GLU A 13 34.33 -51.89 10.45
N SER A 14 33.83 -51.27 11.55
CA SER A 14 33.28 -49.92 11.51
C SER A 14 34.39 -48.89 11.32
N ARG A 15 34.58 -48.36 10.15
CA ARG A 15 35.37 -47.16 9.93
C ARG A 15 34.38 -45.99 9.75
N ALA A 16 34.31 -45.14 10.73
CA ALA A 16 33.61 -43.86 10.60
C ALA A 16 34.40 -42.97 9.62
N GLN A 17 33.84 -42.70 8.47
CA GLN A 17 34.36 -41.71 7.55
C GLN A 17 33.53 -40.46 7.65
N LEU A 18 34.15 -39.39 8.11
CA LEU A 18 33.52 -38.08 8.19
C LEU A 18 33.42 -37.52 6.76
N ILE A 19 32.22 -37.50 6.18
CA ILE A 19 31.96 -36.85 4.92
C ILE A 19 31.35 -35.49 5.22
N LYS A 20 31.99 -34.42 4.76
CA LYS A 20 31.48 -33.07 4.80
C LYS A 20 30.70 -32.83 3.50
N PRO A 21 29.36 -32.94 3.48
CA PRO A 21 28.61 -32.67 2.28
C PRO A 21 28.61 -31.17 2.02
N SER A 22 28.99 -30.76 0.83
CA SER A 22 28.76 -29.40 0.34
C SER A 22 27.40 -29.39 -0.33
N THR A 23 26.41 -28.83 0.35
CA THR A 23 25.10 -28.65 -0.25
C THR A 23 25.11 -27.36 -1.06
N TYR A 24 25.03 -27.49 -2.38
CA TYR A 24 24.78 -26.34 -3.26
C TYR A 24 23.26 -26.19 -3.42
N THR A 25 22.70 -25.15 -2.77
CA THR A 25 21.29 -24.77 -3.01
C THR A 25 21.27 -23.66 -4.04
N SER A 26 20.48 -23.81 -5.08
CA SER A 26 20.18 -22.74 -6.06
C SER A 26 19.23 -21.68 -5.51
N THR A 27 18.68 -21.92 -4.33
CA THR A 27 17.86 -20.97 -3.58
C THR A 27 18.73 -20.29 -2.53
N PRO A 28 18.81 -18.95 -2.53
CA PRO A 28 19.49 -18.26 -1.47
C PRO A 28 18.78 -18.56 -0.14
N LEU A 29 19.54 -18.98 0.87
CA LEU A 29 19.07 -19.15 2.26
C LEU A 29 18.59 -17.82 2.88
N GLN A 30 18.76 -16.73 2.18
CA GLN A 30 18.28 -15.41 2.57
C GLN A 30 16.83 -15.22 2.10
N CYS A 31 15.97 -15.27 3.08
CA CYS A 31 14.66 -14.64 3.14
C CYS A 31 13.83 -14.63 1.85
N PHE A 32 13.03 -15.63 1.68
CA PHE A 32 11.93 -15.70 0.69
C PHE A 32 10.90 -14.56 0.78
N PHE A 33 11.08 -13.56 1.63
CA PHE A 33 9.99 -12.64 2.01
C PHE A 33 10.15 -11.20 1.56
N ASP A 34 11.26 -10.82 0.94
CA ASP A 34 11.36 -9.46 0.43
C ASP A 34 12.21 -9.35 -0.85
N ALA A 35 11.67 -9.88 -1.95
CA ALA A 35 12.26 -9.70 -3.28
C ALA A 35 12.25 -8.24 -3.76
N SER A 36 11.65 -7.32 -3.00
CA SER A 36 11.52 -5.90 -3.33
C SER A 36 12.59 -5.02 -2.69
N ARG A 37 13.38 -5.52 -1.73
CA ARG A 37 14.39 -4.73 -1.02
C ARG A 37 15.79 -4.96 -1.54
N SER A 38 16.56 -3.89 -1.55
CA SER A 38 18.00 -3.96 -1.82
C SER A 38 18.68 -4.88 -0.80
N PRO A 39 19.53 -5.84 -1.24
CA PRO A 39 20.30 -6.67 -0.31
C PRO A 39 21.41 -5.91 0.42
N VAL A 40 21.62 -4.64 0.05
CA VAL A 40 22.64 -3.76 0.64
C VAL A 40 21.96 -2.56 1.24
N PHE A 41 22.23 -2.29 2.51
CA PHE A 41 21.77 -1.12 3.24
C PHE A 41 22.99 -0.33 3.73
N TYR A 42 22.85 0.97 3.70
CA TYR A 42 23.84 1.91 4.23
C TYR A 42 23.28 2.53 5.51
N ASP A 43 24.14 2.74 6.49
CA ASP A 43 23.82 3.53 7.70
C ASP A 43 24.01 5.03 7.45
N GLU A 44 24.88 5.40 6.50
CA GLU A 44 25.11 6.78 6.07
C GLU A 44 25.31 6.85 4.55
N VAL A 45 24.70 7.85 3.93
CA VAL A 45 24.91 8.19 2.52
C VAL A 45 25.18 9.68 2.41
N THR A 46 26.25 10.06 1.69
CA THR A 46 26.50 11.46 1.34
C THR A 46 26.28 11.68 -0.16
N GLU A 47 25.36 12.58 -0.47
CA GLU A 47 25.05 13.00 -1.84
C GLU A 47 25.63 14.38 -2.11
N TYR A 48 26.49 14.49 -3.13
CA TYR A 48 27.08 15.76 -3.55
C TYR A 48 26.31 16.35 -4.71
N ASN A 49 25.97 17.64 -4.61
CA ASN A 49 25.39 18.38 -5.72
C ASN A 49 26.52 18.83 -6.70
N GLY A 50 26.95 17.89 -7.52
CA GLY A 50 28.11 17.93 -8.38
C GLY A 50 29.09 16.81 -8.10
N SER A 51 30.38 17.01 -8.35
CA SER A 51 31.41 16.02 -7.97
C SER A 51 31.86 16.24 -6.53
N LYS A 52 32.43 15.20 -5.89
CA LYS A 52 32.94 15.27 -4.50
C LYS A 52 33.90 16.48 -4.27
N ASN A 53 34.72 16.82 -5.26
CA ASN A 53 35.70 17.87 -5.13
C ASN A 53 35.26 19.22 -5.73
N ASN A 54 34.13 19.24 -6.46
CA ASN A 54 33.60 20.47 -7.07
C ASN A 54 32.06 20.37 -7.02
N ASN A 55 31.48 20.79 -5.91
CA ASN A 55 30.04 20.73 -5.64
C ASN A 55 29.52 22.07 -5.13
N SER A 56 28.22 22.28 -5.25
CA SER A 56 27.50 23.45 -4.71
C SER A 56 26.92 23.20 -3.32
N GLY A 57 27.23 22.06 -2.70
CA GLY A 57 26.78 21.62 -1.41
C GLY A 57 26.61 20.11 -1.40
N TRP A 58 26.31 19.57 -0.24
CA TRP A 58 26.06 18.13 -0.08
C TRP A 58 25.00 17.86 0.98
N THR A 59 24.35 16.69 0.87
CA THR A 59 23.38 16.20 1.85
C THR A 59 23.91 14.90 2.46
N ILE A 60 23.86 14.81 3.77
CA ILE A 60 24.14 13.59 4.53
C ILE A 60 22.82 12.99 5.00
N TYR A 61 22.61 11.70 4.72
CA TYR A 61 21.47 10.92 5.15
C TYR A 61 21.94 9.86 6.12
N HIS A 62 21.30 9.77 7.29
CA HIS A 62 21.50 8.68 8.25
C HIS A 62 20.27 7.78 8.30
N TYR A 63 20.51 6.50 8.33
CA TYR A 63 19.46 5.46 8.33
C TYR A 63 19.55 4.59 9.57
N ILE A 64 18.45 3.92 9.92
CA ILE A 64 18.48 2.92 10.98
C ILE A 64 19.42 1.80 10.55
N LYS A 65 20.44 1.57 11.40
CA LYS A 65 21.35 0.46 11.23
C LYS A 65 20.64 -0.86 11.50
N ALA A 66 20.90 -1.85 10.67
CA ALA A 66 20.43 -3.20 10.92
C ALA A 66 20.91 -3.67 12.29
N ASN A 67 19.99 -4.08 13.14
CA ASN A 67 20.37 -4.81 14.34
C ASN A 67 20.76 -6.23 13.95
N ASP A 68 22.02 -6.60 14.11
CA ASP A 68 22.53 -7.96 13.89
C ASP A 68 22.00 -8.99 14.93
N LYS A 69 20.95 -8.63 15.66
CA LYS A 69 20.36 -9.45 16.71
C LYS A 69 18.89 -9.72 16.45
N SER A 70 18.62 -10.60 15.53
CA SER A 70 17.40 -11.38 15.58
C SER A 70 17.71 -12.65 16.38
N SER A 71 17.25 -12.71 17.61
CA SER A 71 17.34 -13.92 18.40
C SER A 71 16.17 -14.83 18.05
N ILE A 72 16.43 -15.94 17.39
CA ILE A 72 15.54 -17.08 17.48
C ILE A 72 15.73 -17.63 18.90
N ASN A 73 14.73 -17.44 19.75
CA ASN A 73 14.75 -18.09 21.05
C ASN A 73 14.53 -19.60 20.82
N THR A 74 15.60 -20.35 20.87
CA THR A 74 15.54 -21.80 20.99
C THR A 74 15.09 -22.11 22.41
N PHE A 75 14.01 -22.87 22.56
CA PHE A 75 13.65 -23.41 23.86
C PHE A 75 14.66 -24.46 24.25
N ASP A 76 15.38 -24.21 25.33
CA ASP A 76 16.22 -25.18 25.98
C ASP A 76 15.31 -26.19 26.71
N TYR A 77 15.24 -27.43 26.18
CA TYR A 77 14.59 -28.52 26.90
C TYR A 77 15.60 -29.09 27.90
N SER A 78 15.53 -28.62 29.12
CA SER A 78 16.31 -29.17 30.24
C SER A 78 15.76 -30.52 30.70
N GLY A 79 15.93 -31.54 29.89
CA GLY A 79 15.84 -32.95 30.30
C GLY A 79 17.24 -33.50 30.43
N GLU A 80 17.47 -34.31 31.45
CA GLU A 80 18.77 -34.80 31.96
C GLU A 80 19.63 -35.63 30.97
N ARG A 81 19.70 -35.28 29.68
CA ARG A 81 20.60 -35.91 28.70
C ARG A 81 21.43 -34.87 27.99
N ASN A 82 22.73 -35.09 27.86
CA ASN A 82 23.68 -34.24 27.15
C ASN A 82 23.31 -34.12 25.68
N LEU A 83 22.55 -33.13 25.35
CA LEU A 83 22.15 -32.76 23.98
C LEU A 83 23.31 -32.02 23.31
N LEU A 84 23.91 -32.61 22.28
CA LEU A 84 24.69 -31.87 21.31
C LEU A 84 23.73 -31.08 20.43
N THR A 85 23.35 -29.92 20.87
CA THR A 85 22.48 -29.01 20.13
C THR A 85 23.27 -28.33 19.01
N PHE A 86 23.18 -28.81 17.77
CA PHE A 86 23.60 -28.08 16.60
C PHE A 86 22.46 -27.17 16.13
N VAL A 87 22.01 -26.26 16.97
CA VAL A 87 21.10 -25.22 16.52
C VAL A 87 21.93 -24.00 16.16
N LYS A 88 22.30 -23.90 14.90
CA LYS A 88 22.72 -22.63 14.33
C LYS A 88 21.42 -21.87 14.08
N SER A 89 21.11 -20.90 14.93
CA SER A 89 20.01 -19.97 14.70
C SER A 89 20.25 -19.25 13.37
N VAL A 90 19.41 -19.51 12.37
CA VAL A 90 19.36 -18.66 11.20
C VAL A 90 18.52 -17.46 11.61
N ASP A 91 19.19 -16.38 11.93
CA ASP A 91 18.56 -15.11 12.24
C ASP A 91 17.91 -14.55 10.99
N CYS A 92 16.63 -14.76 10.84
CA CYS A 92 15.82 -14.06 9.84
C CYS A 92 15.20 -12.85 10.50
N ASP A 93 15.94 -11.73 10.56
CA ASP A 93 15.33 -10.45 10.86
C ASP A 93 14.53 -9.99 9.64
N PHE A 94 13.22 -10.18 9.69
CA PHE A 94 12.28 -9.56 8.77
C PHE A 94 12.05 -8.09 9.13
N GLY A 95 13.04 -7.46 9.79
CA GLY A 95 12.96 -6.09 10.28
C GLY A 95 12.74 -5.11 9.15
N ASN A 96 11.54 -4.58 9.07
CA ASN A 96 11.20 -3.47 8.20
C ASN A 96 11.93 -2.16 8.57
N ASN A 97 12.87 -2.21 9.51
CA ASN A 97 13.58 -1.04 10.03
C ASN A 97 14.83 -0.67 9.26
N GLN A 98 15.37 -1.58 8.46
CA GLN A 98 16.60 -1.33 7.72
C GLN A 98 16.35 -0.30 6.62
N GLY A 99 17.23 0.70 6.53
CA GLY A 99 17.15 1.74 5.53
C GLY A 99 16.09 2.80 5.79
N ILE A 100 15.49 2.85 6.99
CA ILE A 100 14.60 3.95 7.39
C ILE A 100 15.44 5.18 7.73
N LEU A 101 15.11 6.31 7.09
CA LEU A 101 15.78 7.59 7.30
C LEU A 101 15.54 8.10 8.72
N THR A 102 16.61 8.41 9.46
CA THR A 102 16.54 9.00 10.81
C THR A 102 16.96 10.45 10.84
N GLN A 103 17.91 10.83 9.96
CA GLN A 103 18.39 12.20 9.88
C GLN A 103 18.81 12.56 8.45
N GLN A 104 18.57 13.82 8.08
CA GLN A 104 19.03 14.43 6.84
C GLN A 104 19.64 15.78 7.18
N ILE A 105 20.86 16.03 6.70
CA ILE A 105 21.56 17.32 6.93
C ILE A 105 22.06 17.84 5.60
N PHE A 106 21.69 19.07 5.26
CA PHE A 106 22.20 19.74 4.07
C PHE A 106 23.20 20.84 4.43
N TYR A 107 24.33 20.81 3.74
CA TYR A 107 25.40 21.79 3.83
C TYR A 107 25.54 22.52 2.50
N ASN A 108 25.81 23.85 2.55
CA ASN A 108 26.17 24.59 1.37
C ASN A 108 27.64 24.32 0.96
N LYS A 109 28.09 24.92 -0.14
CA LYS A 109 29.45 24.76 -0.65
C LYS A 109 30.56 25.14 0.36
N ASP A 110 30.27 26.04 1.30
CA ASP A 110 31.21 26.54 2.30
C ASP A 110 31.20 25.69 3.59
N GLY A 111 30.48 24.58 3.60
CA GLY A 111 30.35 23.67 4.75
C GLY A 111 29.43 24.19 5.85
N LYS A 112 28.66 25.26 5.60
CA LYS A 112 27.65 25.73 6.57
C LYS A 112 26.38 24.92 6.45
N LYS A 113 25.87 24.46 7.60
CA LYS A 113 24.59 23.75 7.68
C LYS A 113 23.45 24.71 7.31
N GLN A 114 22.60 24.32 6.37
CA GLN A 114 21.45 25.07 5.89
C GLN A 114 20.13 24.45 6.32
N TYR A 115 20.11 23.13 6.48
CA TYR A 115 18.91 22.40 6.84
C TYR A 115 19.27 21.13 7.61
N GLU A 116 18.43 20.79 8.57
CA GLU A 116 18.51 19.52 9.29
C GLU A 116 17.10 19.00 9.56
N LYS A 117 16.88 17.73 9.31
CA LYS A 117 15.67 16.99 9.65
C LYS A 117 16.06 15.78 10.50
N THR A 118 15.42 15.62 11.64
CA THR A 118 15.55 14.43 12.50
C THR A 118 14.18 13.77 12.65
N ILE A 119 14.11 12.45 12.49
CA ILE A 119 12.89 11.65 12.61
C ILE A 119 13.08 10.64 13.75
N ASN A 120 12.19 10.69 14.74
CA ASN A 120 12.17 9.74 15.84
C ASN A 120 11.10 8.69 15.60
N TYR A 121 11.40 7.43 15.95
CA TYR A 121 10.52 6.30 15.74
C TYR A 121 10.23 5.55 17.04
N SER A 122 9.04 4.99 17.14
CA SER A 122 8.72 3.90 18.08
C SER A 122 8.76 2.58 17.33
N ASN A 123 9.41 1.59 17.93
CA ASN A 123 9.55 0.27 17.34
C ASN A 123 8.66 -0.73 18.08
N TYR A 124 7.91 -1.52 17.33
CA TYR A 124 7.06 -2.59 17.83
C TYR A 124 7.45 -3.90 17.18
N VAL A 125 7.57 -4.95 17.96
CA VAL A 125 7.83 -6.29 17.45
C VAL A 125 6.53 -7.05 17.39
N LYS A 126 6.20 -7.55 16.20
CA LYS A 126 5.01 -8.37 15.96
C LYS A 126 5.43 -9.76 15.52
N THR A 127 4.92 -10.79 16.20
CA THR A 127 5.06 -12.16 15.72
C THR A 127 4.14 -12.38 14.51
N LEU A 128 4.72 -12.70 13.35
CA LEU A 128 3.97 -12.90 12.10
C LEU A 128 3.49 -14.33 11.92
N LYS A 129 4.36 -15.29 12.20
CA LYS A 129 4.10 -16.71 12.05
C LYS A 129 4.82 -17.51 13.11
N THR A 130 4.14 -18.56 13.54
CA THR A 130 4.77 -19.68 14.22
C THR A 130 4.93 -20.80 13.21
N GLY A 131 6.13 -21.33 13.10
CA GLY A 131 6.46 -22.54 12.33
C GLY A 131 6.92 -23.63 13.26
N VAL A 132 6.90 -24.86 12.80
CA VAL A 132 7.50 -25.99 13.50
C VAL A 132 8.63 -26.51 12.61
N ARG A 133 9.84 -26.49 13.14
CA ARG A 133 10.97 -27.20 12.56
C ARG A 133 11.13 -28.51 13.31
N MET A 134 11.30 -29.60 12.57
CA MET A 134 11.58 -30.91 13.14
C MET A 134 13.06 -31.21 12.92
N ASP A 135 13.80 -31.35 13.99
CA ASP A 135 15.19 -31.82 13.97
C ASP A 135 15.23 -33.24 14.52
N LEU A 136 15.99 -34.10 13.83
CA LEU A 136 16.28 -35.45 14.29
C LEU A 136 17.41 -35.43 15.32
N TYR A 137 17.15 -36.05 16.43
CA TYR A 137 18.13 -36.22 17.48
C TYR A 137 18.80 -37.60 17.34
N LEU A 138 20.12 -37.63 17.44
CA LEU A 138 20.91 -38.86 17.44
C LEU A 138 21.28 -39.19 18.90
N ASP A 139 20.78 -40.31 19.39
CA ASP A 139 21.24 -40.87 20.64
C ASP A 139 22.52 -41.66 20.34
N VAL A 140 23.59 -41.34 21.04
CA VAL A 140 24.87 -42.04 20.96
C VAL A 140 24.99 -42.84 22.25
N GLU A 141 24.43 -44.04 22.27
CA GLU A 141 24.81 -45.06 23.25
C GLU A 141 26.03 -45.82 22.73
N ASP A 142 27.04 -45.94 23.57
CA ASP A 142 28.26 -46.70 23.32
C ASP A 142 29.18 -46.25 22.17
N GLY A 143 29.09 -45.00 21.74
CA GLY A 143 29.95 -44.48 20.69
C GLY A 143 29.62 -44.97 19.29
N SER A 144 28.49 -45.64 19.08
CA SER A 144 27.99 -46.04 17.77
C SER A 144 26.83 -45.17 17.29
N LEU A 145 26.97 -44.58 16.08
CA LEU A 145 25.92 -43.78 15.42
C LEU A 145 25.02 -44.70 14.63
N THR A 146 23.73 -44.75 14.95
CA THR A 146 22.86 -45.75 14.35
C THR A 146 22.07 -45.25 13.13
N HIS A 147 21.74 -43.98 12.99
CA HIS A 147 21.13 -43.46 11.70
C HIS A 147 21.06 -41.93 11.70
N VAL A 148 21.28 -41.32 10.55
CA VAL A 148 21.02 -39.89 10.24
C VAL A 148 20.05 -39.81 9.07
N VAL A 149 18.96 -39.14 9.26
CA VAL A 149 18.06 -38.78 8.17
C VAL A 149 17.74 -37.28 8.29
N ASP A 150 18.14 -36.52 7.29
CA ASP A 150 17.86 -35.09 7.20
C ASP A 150 16.58 -34.90 6.39
N PHE A 151 15.58 -34.26 6.98
CA PHE A 151 14.33 -33.95 6.31
C PHE A 151 13.90 -32.51 6.59
N ASP A 152 13.85 -31.68 5.57
CA ASP A 152 13.03 -30.49 5.53
C ASP A 152 11.58 -30.91 5.25
N ILE A 153 10.80 -31.14 6.27
CA ILE A 153 9.38 -31.47 6.11
C ILE A 153 8.56 -30.19 6.26
N ILE A 154 8.01 -29.70 5.17
CA ILE A 154 6.93 -28.73 5.17
C ILE A 154 5.66 -29.51 5.49
N LEU A 155 5.18 -29.44 6.74
CA LEU A 155 3.90 -30.02 7.12
C LEU A 155 2.77 -29.23 6.49
N THR A 156 2.13 -29.81 5.48
CA THR A 156 0.78 -29.43 5.08
C THR A 156 -0.23 -30.21 5.94
N PRO A 157 -1.44 -29.67 6.20
CA PRO A 157 -2.43 -30.30 7.11
C PRO A 157 -2.85 -31.72 6.75
N ASP A 158 -2.57 -32.18 5.55
CA ASP A 158 -3.03 -33.45 4.99
C ASP A 158 -1.98 -34.58 4.97
N TYR A 159 -0.80 -34.39 5.57
CA TYR A 159 0.24 -35.42 5.57
C TYR A 159 0.16 -36.30 6.82
N ASP A 160 -0.23 -37.56 6.63
CA ASP A 160 -0.12 -38.60 7.66
C ASP A 160 1.29 -39.23 7.60
N LEU A 161 2.18 -38.76 8.45
CA LEU A 161 3.56 -39.25 8.58
C LEU A 161 3.62 -40.74 8.97
N ARG A 162 2.55 -41.33 9.50
CA ARG A 162 2.50 -42.74 9.92
C ARG A 162 2.53 -43.72 8.75
N GLY A 163 2.20 -43.26 7.53
CA GLY A 163 2.19 -44.10 6.32
C GLY A 163 3.55 -44.26 5.64
N ILE A 164 4.50 -43.33 5.85
CA ILE A 164 5.75 -43.26 5.09
C ILE A 164 6.90 -44.01 5.80
N TYR A 165 6.87 -44.18 7.10
CA TYR A 165 7.98 -44.78 7.88
C TYR A 165 7.53 -45.88 8.82
N LYS A 166 7.10 -47.01 8.28
CA LYS A 166 7.00 -48.24 9.05
C LYS A 166 8.41 -48.78 9.33
N GLY A 167 9.01 -48.40 10.45
CA GLY A 167 10.29 -48.95 10.91
C GLY A 167 11.33 -47.94 11.43
N VAL A 168 11.02 -46.64 11.42
CA VAL A 168 11.91 -45.64 12.04
C VAL A 168 11.40 -45.36 13.45
N ILE A 169 12.27 -45.49 14.43
CA ILE A 169 11.97 -45.20 15.85
C ILE A 169 11.94 -43.68 15.99
N PHE A 170 10.71 -43.13 16.21
CA PHE A 170 10.47 -41.69 16.36
C PHE A 170 10.80 -41.12 17.75
N ASP A 171 11.46 -41.88 18.60
CA ASP A 171 11.73 -41.48 20.00
C ASP A 171 12.71 -40.30 20.09
N ASN A 172 13.34 -39.91 18.98
CA ASN A 172 14.42 -38.92 18.97
C ASN A 172 14.10 -37.71 18.04
N ILE A 173 12.84 -37.39 17.82
CA ILE A 173 12.45 -36.21 17.06
C ILE A 173 12.17 -35.07 18.03
N ILE A 174 12.89 -33.97 17.88
CA ILE A 174 12.63 -32.72 18.60
C ILE A 174 11.89 -31.77 17.67
N ALA A 175 10.67 -31.41 18.05
CA ALA A 175 9.94 -30.34 17.41
C ALA A 175 10.36 -29.00 18.02
N VAL A 176 11.01 -28.15 17.22
CA VAL A 176 11.37 -26.79 17.61
C VAL A 176 10.36 -25.81 17.04
N GLN A 177 9.73 -25.04 17.91
CA GLN A 177 8.83 -23.98 17.46
C GLN A 177 9.67 -22.78 16.99
N THR A 178 9.51 -22.41 15.72
CA THR A 178 10.16 -21.23 15.15
C THR A 178 9.19 -20.05 15.08
N TYR A 179 9.71 -18.85 15.25
CA TYR A 179 8.92 -17.63 15.20
C TYR A 179 9.52 -16.69 14.16
N ALA A 180 8.69 -16.18 13.26
CA ALA A 180 9.05 -15.06 12.42
C ALA A 180 8.53 -13.77 13.06
N TYR A 181 9.41 -12.80 13.24
CA TYR A 181 9.08 -11.51 13.83
C TYR A 181 9.10 -10.43 12.74
N GLN A 182 8.22 -9.46 12.88
CA GLN A 182 8.26 -8.22 12.12
C GLN A 182 8.42 -7.07 13.09
N THR A 183 9.45 -6.27 12.90
CA THR A 183 9.57 -4.99 13.58
C THR A 183 8.88 -3.92 12.74
N ILE A 184 7.92 -3.22 13.34
CA ILE A 184 7.20 -2.10 12.74
C ILE A 184 7.77 -0.84 13.38
N SER A 185 8.26 0.09 12.55
CA SER A 185 8.71 1.41 13.01
C SER A 185 7.71 2.47 12.62
N GLU A 186 7.21 3.21 13.60
CA GLU A 186 6.29 4.32 13.40
C GLU A 186 6.97 5.63 13.76
N PRO A 187 6.98 6.65 12.88
CA PRO A 187 7.49 7.96 13.22
C PRO A 187 6.65 8.55 14.36
N THR A 188 7.29 8.98 15.43
CA THR A 188 6.66 9.66 16.56
C THR A 188 6.80 11.16 16.48
N SER A 189 7.93 11.63 15.93
CA SER A 189 8.13 13.05 15.67
C SER A 189 9.16 13.29 14.58
N GLU A 190 9.01 14.42 13.91
CA GLU A 190 9.97 15.00 13.00
C GLU A 190 10.34 16.38 13.47
N ILE A 191 11.62 16.73 13.46
CA ILE A 191 12.12 18.05 13.81
C ILE A 191 12.91 18.56 12.63
N GLU A 192 12.52 19.69 12.09
CA GLU A 192 13.16 20.35 10.97
C GLU A 192 13.72 21.70 11.43
N TRP A 193 14.97 21.98 11.02
CA TRP A 193 15.66 23.22 11.26
C TRP A 193 16.13 23.81 9.94
N TRP A 194 15.90 25.09 9.74
CA TRP A 194 16.46 25.88 8.64
C TRP A 194 17.37 26.93 9.23
N TYR A 195 18.56 27.07 8.68
CA TYR A 195 19.59 28.00 9.14
C TYR A 195 19.85 29.05 8.08
N ASP A 196 19.93 30.32 8.51
CA ASP A 196 20.37 31.41 7.64
C ASP A 196 21.90 31.57 7.66
N GLU A 197 22.41 32.54 6.88
CA GLU A 197 23.86 32.81 6.79
C GLU A 197 24.43 33.35 8.12
N ASP A 198 23.62 34.01 8.93
CA ASP A 198 23.97 34.59 10.23
C ASP A 198 23.88 33.57 11.38
N GLY A 199 23.49 32.33 11.10
CA GLY A 199 23.34 31.25 12.10
C GLY A 199 22.03 31.31 12.89
N ARG A 200 21.08 32.19 12.51
CA ARG A 200 19.70 32.14 13.06
C ARG A 200 18.98 30.93 12.49
N SER A 201 18.07 30.37 13.24
CA SER A 201 17.35 29.16 12.82
C SER A 201 15.84 29.28 13.00
N LEU A 202 15.11 28.65 12.08
CA LEU A 202 13.69 28.38 12.22
C LEU A 202 13.49 26.91 12.52
N LYS A 203 12.62 26.62 13.47
CA LYS A 203 12.26 25.25 13.85
C LYS A 203 10.82 24.95 13.47
N LYS A 204 10.61 23.76 12.92
CA LYS A 204 9.29 23.15 12.79
C LYS A 204 9.34 21.77 13.43
N GLN A 205 8.39 21.47 14.28
CA GLN A 205 8.26 20.16 14.90
C GLN A 205 6.90 19.55 14.53
N THR A 206 6.92 18.35 14.01
CA THR A 206 5.72 17.55 13.74
C THR A 206 5.72 16.37 14.69
N SER A 207 4.61 16.12 15.38
CA SER A 207 4.43 14.99 16.28
C SER A 207 3.24 14.15 15.82
N TYR A 208 3.33 12.84 15.97
CA TYR A 208 2.34 11.88 15.50
C TYR A 208 1.82 11.03 16.65
N SER A 209 0.53 10.74 16.64
CA SER A 209 -0.10 9.78 17.56
C SER A 209 -0.89 8.75 16.76
N TYR A 210 -0.86 7.50 17.22
CA TYR A 210 -1.48 6.36 16.52
C TYR A 210 -2.53 5.69 17.38
N TYR A 211 -3.54 5.09 16.72
CA TYR A 211 -4.54 4.29 17.40
C TYR A 211 -3.96 2.90 17.69
N LYS A 212 -3.92 2.55 18.98
CA LYS A 212 -3.30 1.32 19.49
C LYS A 212 -4.31 0.40 20.14
N LYS A 213 -4.04 -0.90 20.10
CA LYS A 213 -4.74 -1.92 20.88
C LYS A 213 -4.30 -1.87 22.34
N SER A 214 -4.96 -2.68 23.18
CA SER A 214 -4.62 -2.86 24.60
C SER A 214 -3.21 -3.43 24.81
N ASP A 215 -2.65 -4.14 23.84
CA ASP A 215 -1.28 -4.67 23.82
C ASP A 215 -0.22 -3.64 23.40
N GLY A 216 -0.65 -2.40 23.13
CA GLY A 216 0.22 -1.30 22.67
C GLY A 216 0.58 -1.33 21.19
N LEU A 217 0.16 -2.37 20.45
CA LEU A 217 0.42 -2.45 19.00
C LEU A 217 -0.51 -1.51 18.21
N PRO A 218 0.00 -0.87 17.16
CA PRO A 218 -0.82 -0.03 16.30
C PRO A 218 -1.88 -0.87 15.57
N VAL A 219 -3.09 -0.33 15.47
CA VAL A 219 -4.18 -0.94 14.70
C VAL A 219 -4.08 -0.57 13.23
N ILE A 220 -3.60 0.65 12.98
CA ILE A 220 -3.49 1.29 11.67
C ILE A 220 -2.12 1.95 11.53
N THR A 221 -1.68 2.12 10.29
CA THR A 221 -0.37 2.72 9.96
C THR A 221 -0.43 4.25 9.88
N LYS A 222 -1.64 4.83 9.80
CA LYS A 222 -1.85 6.26 9.68
C LYS A 222 -2.03 6.92 11.06
N PRO A 223 -1.46 8.12 11.28
CA PRO A 223 -1.65 8.82 12.54
C PRO A 223 -3.12 9.26 12.73
N ILE A 224 -3.60 9.16 13.97
CA ILE A 224 -4.89 9.71 14.40
C ILE A 224 -4.78 11.17 14.82
N ARG A 225 -3.57 11.64 15.13
CA ARG A 225 -3.29 13.05 15.40
C ARG A 225 -1.92 13.40 14.84
N THR A 226 -1.87 14.53 14.14
CA THR A 226 -0.63 15.19 13.71
C THR A 226 -0.62 16.59 14.29
N THR A 227 0.42 16.92 15.06
CA THR A 227 0.61 18.26 15.61
C THR A 227 1.83 18.89 14.97
N VAL A 228 1.68 20.02 14.31
CA VAL A 228 2.77 20.82 13.75
C VAL A 228 2.94 22.09 14.59
N THR A 229 4.13 22.27 15.17
CA THR A 229 4.48 23.49 15.94
C THR A 229 5.61 24.21 15.23
N ASN A 230 5.40 25.48 14.91
CA ASN A 230 6.37 26.35 14.26
C ASN A 230 7.23 27.12 15.30
N SER A 231 8.24 27.84 14.81
CA SER A 231 9.15 28.64 15.66
C SER A 231 8.46 29.74 16.47
N ASP A 232 7.30 30.22 16.03
CA ASP A 232 6.47 31.19 16.72
C ASP A 232 5.66 30.61 17.88
N GLY A 233 5.73 29.28 18.09
CA GLY A 233 4.98 28.55 19.10
C GLY A 233 3.53 28.24 18.71
N VAL A 234 3.09 28.62 17.51
CA VAL A 234 1.74 28.30 17.02
C VAL A 234 1.70 26.81 16.67
N SER A 235 0.72 26.11 17.26
CA SER A 235 0.46 24.70 16.95
C SER A 235 -0.75 24.55 16.03
N HIS A 236 -0.59 23.67 15.05
CA HIS A 236 -1.64 23.21 14.16
C HIS A 236 -1.86 21.73 14.40
N ASP A 237 -3.06 21.37 14.85
CA ASP A 237 -3.45 19.99 15.10
C ASP A 237 -4.39 19.50 14.01
N GLU A 238 -4.15 18.30 13.52
CA GLU A 238 -5.06 17.54 12.69
C GLU A 238 -5.43 16.25 13.41
N PHE A 239 -6.73 16.03 13.63
CA PHE A 239 -7.26 14.82 14.23
C PHE A 239 -8.02 14.02 13.17
N ASN A 240 -7.63 12.77 13.01
CA ASN A 240 -8.18 11.85 12.02
C ASN A 240 -8.92 10.70 12.71
N TYR A 241 -10.15 10.46 12.29
CA TYR A 241 -11.02 9.41 12.82
C TYR A 241 -11.28 8.39 11.71
N TYR A 242 -10.80 7.18 11.91
CA TYR A 242 -10.89 6.11 10.94
C TYR A 242 -12.02 5.12 11.26
N SER A 243 -12.38 4.28 10.28
CA SER A 243 -13.41 3.25 10.42
C SER A 243 -13.20 2.35 11.63
N CYS A 244 -11.96 2.00 11.97
CA CYS A 244 -11.64 1.16 13.13
C CYS A 244 -12.03 1.78 14.49
N GLN A 245 -12.19 3.11 14.56
CA GLN A 245 -12.57 3.84 15.75
C GLN A 245 -14.10 4.04 15.87
N GLN A 246 -14.87 3.61 14.86
CA GLN A 246 -16.31 3.83 14.80
C GLN A 246 -17.09 2.63 15.38
N ALA A 247 -18.14 2.91 16.17
CA ALA A 247 -18.90 1.89 16.90
C ALA A 247 -20.09 1.28 16.13
N SER A 248 -20.53 1.91 15.02
CA SER A 248 -21.75 1.47 14.31
C SER A 248 -21.57 0.10 13.65
N ALA A 249 -22.69 -0.60 13.40
CA ALA A 249 -22.70 -1.92 12.79
C ALA A 249 -22.00 -1.94 11.41
N LEU A 250 -22.16 -0.88 10.60
CA LEU A 250 -21.51 -0.72 9.30
C LEU A 250 -19.98 -0.76 9.43
N TYR A 251 -19.43 0.02 10.34
CA TYR A 251 -17.99 0.08 10.52
C TYR A 251 -17.41 -1.18 11.17
N LYS A 252 -18.17 -1.85 12.02
CA LYS A 252 -17.79 -3.18 12.53
C LYS A 252 -17.71 -4.20 11.38
N GLU A 253 -18.66 -4.17 10.44
CA GLU A 253 -18.62 -5.02 9.24
C GLU A 253 -17.43 -4.66 8.33
N MET A 254 -17.12 -3.37 8.13
CA MET A 254 -15.93 -2.93 7.40
C MET A 254 -14.64 -3.46 8.06
N ASN A 255 -14.54 -3.32 9.37
CA ASN A 255 -13.37 -3.78 10.13
C ASN A 255 -13.20 -5.32 10.07
N ALA A 256 -14.29 -6.08 10.07
CA ALA A 256 -14.26 -7.53 9.87
C ALA A 256 -13.71 -7.94 8.48
N LYS A 257 -13.70 -7.01 7.52
CA LYS A 257 -13.13 -7.16 6.18
C LYS A 257 -11.76 -6.47 6.03
N ASN A 258 -11.07 -6.19 7.14
CA ASN A 258 -9.78 -5.49 7.18
C ASN A 258 -9.81 -4.05 6.62
N MET A 259 -10.95 -3.39 6.63
CA MET A 259 -11.11 -2.01 6.18
C MET A 259 -10.94 -1.03 7.35
N TYR A 260 -9.77 -1.00 7.97
CA TYR A 260 -9.48 -0.25 9.21
C TYR A 260 -9.14 1.23 8.99
N GLU A 261 -8.53 1.57 7.85
CA GLU A 261 -7.91 2.88 7.58
C GLU A 261 -8.75 3.80 6.67
N TYR A 262 -10.07 3.58 6.63
CA TYR A 262 -10.97 4.46 5.91
C TYR A 262 -11.25 5.70 6.76
N LEU A 263 -10.83 6.88 6.27
CA LEU A 263 -11.02 8.15 6.94
C LEU A 263 -12.52 8.50 6.96
N VAL A 264 -13.08 8.66 8.14
CA VAL A 264 -14.49 9.03 8.35
C VAL A 264 -14.62 10.50 8.66
N ARG A 265 -13.70 11.05 9.47
CA ARG A 265 -13.71 12.45 9.86
C ARG A 265 -12.29 12.96 10.07
N SER A 266 -12.04 14.19 9.67
CA SER A 266 -10.85 14.95 10.05
C SER A 266 -11.28 16.29 10.64
N THR A 267 -10.58 16.74 11.69
CA THR A 267 -10.75 18.09 12.27
C THR A 267 -9.39 18.76 12.39
N THR A 268 -9.39 20.07 12.23
CA THR A 268 -8.17 20.88 12.38
C THR A 268 -8.37 21.92 13.45
N ASP A 269 -7.34 22.11 14.28
CA ASP A 269 -7.30 23.14 15.31
C ASP A 269 -6.04 23.99 15.14
N VAL A 270 -6.12 25.26 15.52
CA VAL A 270 -4.96 26.16 15.59
C VAL A 270 -4.84 26.65 17.03
N SER A 271 -3.75 26.33 17.70
CA SER A 271 -3.51 26.67 19.13
C SER A 271 -4.68 26.27 20.03
N GLY A 272 -5.32 25.12 19.78
CA GLY A 272 -6.46 24.59 20.54
C GLY A 272 -7.82 25.18 20.17
N VAL A 273 -7.88 26.04 19.14
CA VAL A 273 -9.13 26.58 18.61
C VAL A 273 -9.51 25.86 17.34
N SER A 274 -10.74 25.34 17.27
CA SER A 274 -11.24 24.64 16.09
C SER A 274 -11.20 25.52 14.85
N ASN A 275 -10.59 25.01 13.78
CA ASN A 275 -10.37 25.73 12.52
C ASN A 275 -11.07 25.06 11.33
N GLY A 276 -11.68 23.90 11.52
CA GLY A 276 -12.44 23.25 10.47
C GLY A 276 -12.66 21.75 10.70
N SER A 277 -13.62 21.22 9.96
CA SER A 277 -13.90 19.79 9.95
C SER A 277 -14.34 19.29 8.58
N VAL A 278 -13.95 18.06 8.25
CA VAL A 278 -14.46 17.33 7.09
C VAL A 278 -14.90 15.96 7.57
N GLU A 279 -16.10 15.55 7.21
CA GLU A 279 -16.64 14.23 7.55
C GLU A 279 -17.19 13.56 6.29
N THR A 280 -16.85 12.29 6.11
CA THR A 280 -17.29 11.47 4.98
C THR A 280 -17.82 10.13 5.54
N PRO A 281 -19.07 10.10 6.04
CA PRO A 281 -19.72 8.85 6.43
C PRO A 281 -19.83 7.90 5.24
N TYR A 282 -19.75 6.60 5.53
CA TYR A 282 -19.88 5.54 4.53
C TYR A 282 -21.28 4.92 4.52
N GLN A 283 -21.62 4.30 3.41
CA GLN A 283 -22.82 3.48 3.21
C GLN A 283 -22.45 2.17 2.53
N LYS A 284 -23.30 1.18 2.67
CA LYS A 284 -23.18 -0.09 1.94
C LYS A 284 -24.00 -0.02 0.66
N SER A 285 -23.38 -0.32 -0.48
CA SER A 285 -24.01 -0.44 -1.79
C SER A 285 -23.63 -1.83 -2.37
N GLY A 286 -24.57 -2.78 -2.33
CA GLY A 286 -24.25 -4.17 -2.63
C GLY A 286 -23.18 -4.73 -1.67
N ASN A 287 -22.04 -5.13 -2.22
CA ASN A 287 -20.89 -5.63 -1.44
C ASN A 287 -19.82 -4.54 -1.18
N LEU A 288 -20.05 -3.32 -1.64
CA LEU A 288 -19.10 -2.21 -1.53
C LEU A 288 -19.46 -1.29 -0.36
N TYR A 289 -18.43 -0.67 0.23
CA TYR A 289 -18.57 0.37 1.24
C TYR A 289 -18.06 1.67 0.63
N LEU A 290 -18.98 2.60 0.41
CA LEU A 290 -18.73 3.80 -0.39
C LEU A 290 -19.15 5.05 0.41
N PRO A 291 -18.59 6.23 0.11
CA PRO A 291 -19.02 7.48 0.71
C PRO A 291 -20.54 7.71 0.58
N LYS A 292 -21.16 8.21 1.64
CA LYS A 292 -22.57 8.58 1.66
C LYS A 292 -22.77 10.08 1.47
N THR A 293 -21.99 10.87 2.21
CA THR A 293 -22.06 12.33 2.17
C THR A 293 -20.66 12.90 2.38
N LEU A 294 -20.44 14.13 1.95
CA LEU A 294 -19.32 14.98 2.35
C LEU A 294 -19.88 16.16 3.15
N ILE A 295 -19.46 16.26 4.40
CA ILE A 295 -19.84 17.33 5.31
C ILE A 295 -18.58 18.15 5.60
N LYS A 296 -18.65 19.47 5.42
CA LYS A 296 -17.57 20.39 5.76
C LYS A 296 -18.11 21.42 6.73
N ASP A 297 -17.45 21.56 7.88
CA ASP A 297 -17.82 22.50 8.94
C ASP A 297 -19.30 22.38 9.34
N ASN A 298 -19.76 21.13 9.54
CA ASN A 298 -21.14 20.74 9.85
C ASN A 298 -22.18 21.09 8.75
N VAL A 299 -21.73 21.50 7.55
CA VAL A 299 -22.60 21.73 6.39
C VAL A 299 -22.41 20.62 5.38
N GLN A 300 -23.52 19.97 5.00
CA GLN A 300 -23.47 18.95 3.94
C GLN A 300 -23.18 19.63 2.59
N ARG A 301 -22.06 19.28 1.98
CA ARG A 301 -21.59 19.81 0.69
C ARG A 301 -21.91 18.89 -0.46
N VAL A 302 -21.85 17.58 -0.23
CA VAL A 302 -22.19 16.60 -1.27
C VAL A 302 -23.00 15.47 -0.65
N GLU A 303 -24.01 15.05 -1.37
CA GLU A 303 -24.76 13.82 -1.13
C GLU A 303 -24.51 12.85 -2.28
N TYR A 304 -23.95 11.68 -1.99
CA TYR A 304 -23.65 10.64 -2.96
C TYR A 304 -24.79 9.63 -3.00
N LEU A 305 -25.64 9.73 -4.03
CA LEU A 305 -26.93 9.06 -4.08
C LEU A 305 -26.93 7.72 -4.80
N ASN A 306 -26.08 7.58 -5.82
CA ASN A 306 -26.05 6.35 -6.61
C ASN A 306 -24.64 6.01 -7.08
N TYR A 307 -24.33 4.71 -7.02
CA TYR A 307 -23.10 4.13 -7.51
C TYR A 307 -23.41 2.95 -8.43
N ASP A 308 -22.55 2.69 -9.41
CA ASP A 308 -22.62 1.47 -10.20
C ASP A 308 -22.08 0.24 -9.45
N SER A 309 -22.15 -0.92 -10.09
CA SER A 309 -21.69 -2.18 -9.49
C SER A 309 -20.18 -2.25 -9.26
N ARG A 310 -19.39 -1.34 -9.83
CA ARG A 310 -17.95 -1.22 -9.64
C ARG A 310 -17.56 -0.16 -8.61
N GLY A 311 -18.52 0.62 -8.13
CA GLY A 311 -18.32 1.69 -7.16
C GLY A 311 -18.05 3.05 -7.77
N ASN A 312 -18.24 3.24 -9.07
CA ASN A 312 -18.19 4.56 -9.66
C ASN A 312 -19.44 5.36 -9.29
N LEU A 313 -19.24 6.63 -8.95
CA LEU A 313 -20.32 7.52 -8.57
C LEU A 313 -21.13 7.93 -9.80
N ASN A 314 -22.40 7.54 -9.84
CA ASN A 314 -23.30 7.88 -10.95
C ASN A 314 -24.16 9.11 -10.67
N TYR A 315 -24.47 9.40 -9.41
CA TYR A 315 -25.33 10.53 -9.09
C TYR A 315 -24.99 11.16 -7.75
N ALA A 316 -24.81 12.47 -7.77
CA ALA A 316 -24.59 13.26 -6.57
C ALA A 316 -25.38 14.58 -6.62
N ILE A 317 -25.65 15.13 -5.43
CA ILE A 317 -26.15 16.51 -5.28
C ILE A 317 -25.09 17.30 -4.51
N LYS A 318 -24.62 18.40 -5.09
CA LYS A 318 -23.70 19.33 -4.44
C LYS A 318 -24.46 20.52 -3.88
N ASP A 319 -24.06 20.99 -2.69
CA ASP A 319 -24.62 22.16 -2.01
C ASP A 319 -26.17 22.20 -2.01
N GLY A 320 -26.77 21.01 -1.81
CA GLY A 320 -28.23 20.83 -1.69
C GLY A 320 -29.05 20.98 -2.97
N SER A 321 -28.47 21.45 -4.07
CA SER A 321 -29.24 21.78 -5.29
C SER A 321 -28.60 21.35 -6.59
N GLN A 322 -27.28 21.41 -6.71
CA GLN A 322 -26.59 21.11 -7.98
C GLN A 322 -26.50 19.60 -8.20
N LYS A 323 -27.33 19.10 -9.11
CA LYS A 323 -27.37 17.69 -9.50
C LYS A 323 -26.27 17.42 -10.50
N VAL A 324 -25.54 16.32 -10.29
CA VAL A 324 -24.47 15.87 -11.18
C VAL A 324 -24.65 14.39 -11.43
N VAL A 325 -24.79 14.01 -12.68
CA VAL A 325 -24.84 12.61 -13.15
C VAL A 325 -23.59 12.34 -13.97
N THR A 326 -22.86 11.29 -13.61
CA THR A 326 -21.70 10.81 -14.37
C THR A 326 -21.92 9.35 -14.74
N LEU A 327 -22.00 9.04 -16.03
CA LEU A 327 -22.21 7.67 -16.49
C LEU A 327 -20.95 7.15 -17.16
N TYR A 328 -20.64 5.91 -16.84
CA TYR A 328 -19.43 5.22 -17.29
C TYR A 328 -19.74 4.17 -18.35
N SER A 329 -18.77 3.85 -19.19
CA SER A 329 -18.81 2.77 -20.17
C SER A 329 -17.44 2.11 -20.29
N TYR A 330 -17.19 1.31 -21.33
CA TYR A 330 -15.93 0.59 -21.55
C TYR A 330 -15.54 -0.26 -20.33
N ASN A 331 -16.43 -1.18 -19.95
CA ASN A 331 -16.32 -1.99 -18.73
C ASN A 331 -16.20 -1.13 -17.44
N TYR A 332 -17.01 -0.09 -17.33
CA TYR A 332 -17.06 0.84 -16.18
C TYR A 332 -15.79 1.65 -15.95
N THR A 333 -14.89 1.75 -16.93
CA THR A 333 -13.59 2.39 -16.71
C THR A 333 -13.54 3.86 -17.13
N HIS A 334 -14.40 4.29 -18.07
CA HIS A 334 -14.32 5.63 -18.63
C HIS A 334 -15.66 6.36 -18.52
N PRO A 335 -15.69 7.61 -18.05
CA PRO A 335 -16.89 8.43 -18.05
C PRO A 335 -17.23 8.82 -19.49
N VAL A 336 -18.48 8.58 -19.92
CA VAL A 336 -18.95 8.91 -21.28
C VAL A 336 -19.97 10.03 -21.29
N PHE A 337 -20.73 10.21 -20.21
CA PHE A 337 -21.67 11.33 -20.05
C PHE A 337 -21.46 11.99 -18.69
N VAL A 338 -21.33 13.30 -18.69
CA VAL A 338 -21.39 14.13 -17.48
C VAL A 338 -22.54 15.13 -17.71
N VAL A 339 -23.54 15.04 -16.83
CA VAL A 339 -24.75 15.85 -16.93
C VAL A 339 -24.97 16.63 -15.65
N GLU A 340 -25.01 17.94 -15.73
CA GLU A 340 -25.35 18.79 -14.60
C GLU A 340 -26.76 19.34 -14.76
N GLY A 341 -27.46 19.55 -13.63
CA GLY A 341 -28.82 20.14 -13.62
C GLY A 341 -29.96 19.14 -13.81
N ALA A 342 -29.67 17.86 -14.12
CA ALA A 342 -30.69 16.81 -14.30
C ALA A 342 -30.57 15.71 -13.25
N THR A 343 -31.65 14.99 -12.99
CA THR A 343 -31.67 13.80 -12.14
C THR A 343 -31.20 12.57 -12.92
N LEU A 344 -30.69 11.56 -12.21
CA LEU A 344 -30.31 10.27 -12.79
C LEU A 344 -31.47 9.66 -13.60
N LYS A 345 -32.69 9.73 -13.06
CA LYS A 345 -33.88 9.19 -13.73
C LYS A 345 -34.14 9.89 -15.10
N GLN A 346 -34.08 11.22 -15.17
CA GLN A 346 -34.27 11.96 -16.43
C GLN A 346 -33.24 11.55 -17.48
N VAL A 347 -31.96 11.44 -17.08
CA VAL A 347 -30.87 11.02 -17.96
C VAL A 347 -31.08 9.58 -18.45
N THR A 348 -31.35 8.64 -17.54
CA THR A 348 -31.55 7.23 -17.92
C THR A 348 -32.79 7.00 -18.78
N ASP A 349 -33.87 7.73 -18.56
CA ASP A 349 -35.11 7.60 -19.38
C ASP A 349 -34.86 8.01 -20.83
N ILE A 350 -34.04 9.05 -21.08
CA ILE A 350 -33.63 9.45 -22.43
C ILE A 350 -32.73 8.40 -23.06
N LEU A 351 -31.74 7.89 -22.31
CA LEU A 351 -30.78 6.89 -22.80
C LEU A 351 -31.44 5.57 -23.18
N LYS A 352 -32.49 5.14 -22.45
CA LYS A 352 -33.28 3.95 -22.79
C LYS A 352 -33.85 3.97 -24.21
N ASN A 353 -34.30 5.13 -24.68
CA ASN A 353 -34.82 5.31 -26.01
C ASN A 353 -33.72 5.54 -27.06
N ASN A 354 -32.44 5.61 -26.64
CA ASN A 354 -31.32 5.93 -27.51
C ASN A 354 -30.18 4.87 -27.42
N GLY A 355 -30.56 3.60 -27.21
CA GLY A 355 -29.66 2.45 -27.34
C GLY A 355 -29.03 1.94 -26.06
N PHE A 356 -29.34 2.52 -24.88
CA PHE A 356 -28.82 2.10 -23.62
C PHE A 356 -29.91 1.81 -22.60
N SER A 357 -30.29 0.54 -22.46
CA SER A 357 -31.46 0.10 -21.66
C SER A 357 -31.29 0.31 -20.15
N SER A 358 -30.08 0.31 -19.64
CA SER A 358 -29.77 0.56 -18.23
C SER A 358 -28.34 1.10 -18.03
N ILE A 359 -28.04 1.58 -16.82
CA ILE A 359 -26.68 2.01 -16.43
C ILE A 359 -25.70 0.85 -16.50
N GLU A 360 -26.14 -0.33 -16.08
CA GLU A 360 -25.31 -1.55 -16.07
C GLU A 360 -24.97 -1.99 -17.50
N GLN A 361 -25.94 -1.91 -18.42
CA GLN A 361 -25.72 -2.24 -19.82
C GLN A 361 -24.77 -1.23 -20.47
N LEU A 362 -24.95 0.08 -20.22
CA LEU A 362 -24.03 1.12 -20.67
C LEU A 362 -22.62 0.90 -20.09
N GLY A 363 -22.53 0.63 -18.79
CA GLY A 363 -21.26 0.44 -18.07
C GLY A 363 -20.43 -0.71 -18.63
N ALA A 364 -21.08 -1.85 -18.89
CA ALA A 364 -20.43 -3.04 -19.45
C ALA A 364 -20.13 -2.94 -20.95
N ALA A 365 -20.80 -2.03 -21.69
CA ALA A 365 -20.66 -1.90 -23.13
C ALA A 365 -19.30 -1.31 -23.55
N ILE A 366 -18.92 -1.58 -24.80
CA ILE A 366 -17.86 -0.89 -25.55
C ILE A 366 -18.53 -0.27 -26.79
N PRO A 367 -19.24 0.85 -26.65
CA PRO A 367 -19.99 1.46 -27.72
C PRO A 367 -19.06 2.13 -28.75
N SER A 368 -19.56 2.29 -29.98
CA SER A 368 -18.87 3.11 -30.97
C SER A 368 -19.00 4.61 -30.63
N ASP A 369 -18.08 5.41 -31.15
CA ASP A 369 -18.09 6.86 -30.98
C ASP A 369 -19.43 7.47 -31.45
N GLU A 370 -20.01 6.97 -32.56
CA GLU A 370 -21.29 7.42 -33.11
C GLU A 370 -22.46 7.14 -32.16
N GLN A 371 -22.46 5.97 -31.50
CA GLN A 371 -23.50 5.63 -30.51
C GLN A 371 -23.47 6.57 -29.31
N ILE A 372 -22.28 6.89 -28.76
CA ILE A 372 -22.13 7.83 -27.66
C ILE A 372 -22.49 9.25 -28.08
N VAL A 373 -22.01 9.70 -29.24
CA VAL A 373 -22.33 11.05 -29.76
C VAL A 373 -23.82 11.23 -29.96
N LYS A 374 -24.48 10.26 -30.62
CA LYS A 374 -25.93 10.28 -30.83
C LYS A 374 -26.74 10.32 -29.54
N ALA A 375 -26.35 9.51 -28.56
CA ALA A 375 -26.98 9.51 -27.24
C ALA A 375 -26.74 10.84 -26.50
N GLY A 376 -25.56 11.42 -26.61
CA GLY A 376 -25.23 12.74 -26.05
C GLY A 376 -26.05 13.87 -26.68
N GLU A 377 -26.30 13.83 -27.98
CA GLU A 377 -27.20 14.78 -28.68
C GLU A 377 -28.65 14.61 -28.22
N ALA A 378 -29.12 13.37 -28.03
CA ALA A 378 -30.42 13.09 -27.47
C ALA A 378 -30.58 13.63 -26.05
N LEU A 379 -29.53 13.52 -25.21
CA LEU A 379 -29.53 14.12 -23.89
C LEU A 379 -29.61 15.66 -23.97
N ARG A 380 -28.81 16.32 -24.83
CA ARG A 380 -28.85 17.77 -25.00
C ARG A 380 -30.20 18.27 -25.43
N SER A 381 -30.86 17.55 -26.34
CA SER A 381 -32.18 17.95 -26.89
C SER A 381 -33.35 17.57 -25.98
N GLY A 382 -33.20 16.49 -25.22
CA GLY A 382 -34.30 15.93 -24.41
C GLY A 382 -34.36 16.44 -22.97
N LEU A 383 -33.25 17.00 -22.44
CA LEU A 383 -33.23 17.60 -21.10
C LEU A 383 -33.68 19.07 -21.12
N GLN A 384 -33.94 19.59 -19.91
CA GLN A 384 -34.30 21.01 -19.76
C GLN A 384 -33.13 21.91 -20.21
N TYR A 385 -33.45 23.12 -20.67
CA TYR A 385 -32.47 24.06 -21.24
C TYR A 385 -31.35 24.49 -20.28
N ASN A 386 -31.55 24.34 -18.96
CA ASN A 386 -30.56 24.64 -17.94
C ASN A 386 -29.67 23.43 -17.59
N SER A 387 -29.88 22.30 -18.27
CA SER A 387 -29.02 21.13 -18.08
C SER A 387 -27.77 21.22 -18.96
N MET A 388 -26.60 20.94 -18.39
CA MET A 388 -25.34 20.95 -19.12
C MET A 388 -24.89 19.51 -19.38
N VAL A 389 -24.68 19.17 -20.67
CA VAL A 389 -24.32 17.80 -21.08
C VAL A 389 -22.94 17.80 -21.74
N SER A 390 -21.98 17.13 -21.11
CA SER A 390 -20.68 16.83 -21.73
C SER A 390 -20.61 15.37 -22.13
N THR A 391 -19.96 15.07 -23.26
CA THR A 391 -19.90 13.73 -23.85
C THR A 391 -18.47 13.38 -24.21
N TYR A 392 -18.06 12.14 -23.96
CA TYR A 392 -16.69 11.67 -24.16
C TYR A 392 -16.68 10.32 -24.88
N THR A 393 -15.80 10.15 -25.87
CA THR A 393 -15.58 8.89 -26.58
C THR A 393 -14.12 8.47 -26.46
N TYR A 394 -13.86 7.15 -26.46
CA TYR A 394 -12.52 6.64 -26.21
C TYR A 394 -12.15 5.51 -27.17
N LYS A 395 -10.86 5.45 -27.49
CA LYS A 395 -10.22 4.26 -28.06
C LYS A 395 -9.52 3.52 -26.93
N MET A 396 -9.97 2.27 -26.70
CA MET A 396 -9.43 1.45 -25.62
C MET A 396 -7.89 1.34 -25.70
N ASN A 397 -7.23 1.43 -24.57
CA ASN A 397 -5.77 1.40 -24.41
C ASN A 397 -4.99 2.52 -25.15
N VAL A 398 -5.67 3.50 -25.70
CA VAL A 398 -5.04 4.64 -26.38
C VAL A 398 -5.39 5.95 -25.68
N GLY A 399 -6.68 6.29 -25.62
CA GLY A 399 -7.11 7.53 -24.96
C GLY A 399 -8.42 8.08 -25.50
N LEU A 400 -8.69 9.33 -25.17
CA LEU A 400 -9.89 10.09 -25.55
C LEU A 400 -9.90 10.36 -27.06
N THR A 401 -10.94 9.94 -27.77
CA THR A 401 -11.12 10.22 -29.23
C THR A 401 -11.89 11.50 -29.50
N SER A 402 -12.89 11.80 -28.65
CA SER A 402 -13.57 13.10 -28.70
C SER A 402 -14.10 13.55 -27.35
N ALA A 403 -14.18 14.86 -27.16
CA ALA A 403 -14.88 15.51 -26.08
C ALA A 403 -15.85 16.54 -26.65
N THR A 404 -17.12 16.49 -26.26
CA THR A 404 -18.09 17.53 -26.59
C THR A 404 -18.48 18.22 -25.30
N ASP A 405 -18.28 19.53 -25.22
CA ASP A 405 -18.59 20.34 -24.05
C ASP A 405 -20.10 20.59 -23.88
N CYS A 406 -20.51 21.23 -22.81
CA CYS A 406 -21.90 21.54 -22.52
C CYS A 406 -22.54 22.53 -23.55
N ARG A 407 -21.73 23.26 -24.30
CA ARG A 407 -22.19 24.17 -25.39
C ARG A 407 -22.27 23.47 -26.73
N GLY A 408 -21.80 22.22 -26.83
CA GLY A 408 -21.80 21.44 -28.06
C GLY A 408 -20.52 21.57 -28.91
N TYR A 409 -19.50 22.32 -28.44
CA TYR A 409 -18.20 22.34 -29.11
C TYR A 409 -17.51 21.01 -28.96
N LYS A 410 -17.05 20.47 -30.10
CA LYS A 410 -16.42 19.15 -30.14
C LYS A 410 -14.93 19.28 -30.38
N THR A 411 -14.14 18.68 -29.49
CA THR A 411 -12.71 18.50 -29.66
C THR A 411 -12.43 17.05 -30.07
N LEU A 412 -11.57 16.85 -31.08
CA LEU A 412 -11.15 15.53 -31.57
C LEU A 412 -9.68 15.33 -31.30
N TYR A 413 -9.31 14.10 -30.96
CA TYR A 413 -7.96 13.69 -30.64
C TYR A 413 -7.52 12.58 -31.60
N GLU A 414 -6.40 12.77 -32.27
CA GLU A 414 -5.83 11.81 -33.20
C GLU A 414 -4.52 11.28 -32.68
N TYR A 415 -4.33 9.97 -32.85
CA TYR A 415 -3.16 9.25 -32.32
C TYR A 415 -2.42 8.53 -33.45
N ASP A 416 -1.11 8.40 -33.30
CA ASP A 416 -0.30 7.57 -34.20
C ASP A 416 -0.49 6.06 -33.92
N SER A 417 0.19 5.23 -34.69
CA SER A 417 0.13 3.77 -34.55
C SER A 417 0.71 3.26 -33.21
N ALA A 418 1.52 4.07 -32.55
CA ALA A 418 2.09 3.77 -31.21
C ALA A 418 1.20 4.29 -30.06
N GLY A 419 0.04 4.89 -30.37
CA GLY A 419 -0.90 5.44 -29.38
C GLY A 419 -0.47 6.81 -28.81
N ARG A 420 0.43 7.54 -29.46
CA ARG A 420 0.84 8.88 -29.04
C ARG A 420 -0.05 9.93 -29.72
N LEU A 421 -0.48 10.94 -28.96
CA LEU A 421 -1.35 12.02 -29.46
C LEU A 421 -0.59 12.85 -30.50
N ILE A 422 -1.10 12.91 -31.75
CA ILE A 422 -0.46 13.69 -32.85
C ILE A 422 -1.19 14.98 -33.16
N ASN A 423 -2.53 15.00 -33.12
CA ASN A 423 -3.31 16.18 -33.43
C ASN A 423 -4.45 16.37 -32.45
N VAL A 424 -4.77 17.62 -32.18
CA VAL A 424 -6.00 18.07 -31.51
C VAL A 424 -6.72 19.04 -32.40
N TRP A 425 -7.99 18.75 -32.68
CA TRP A 425 -8.85 19.54 -33.55
C TRP A 425 -10.05 20.07 -32.79
N GLU A 426 -10.46 21.29 -33.10
CA GLU A 426 -11.80 21.78 -32.77
C GLU A 426 -12.71 21.51 -33.95
N GLN A 427 -13.91 20.99 -33.69
CA GLN A 427 -14.93 20.76 -34.71
C GLN A 427 -16.18 21.59 -34.38
N ASN A 428 -16.58 22.45 -35.34
CA ASN A 428 -17.82 23.21 -35.29
C ASN A 428 -18.62 22.91 -36.57
N GLY A 429 -19.65 22.07 -36.43
CA GLY A 429 -20.38 21.53 -37.59
C GLY A 429 -19.46 20.69 -38.49
N SER A 430 -19.36 21.08 -39.76
CA SER A 430 -18.47 20.45 -40.76
C SER A 430 -17.04 21.00 -40.73
N ASN A 431 -16.80 22.13 -40.08
CA ASN A 431 -15.48 22.79 -40.08
C ASN A 431 -14.59 22.20 -38.97
N LYS A 432 -13.37 21.85 -39.36
CA LYS A 432 -12.31 21.41 -38.41
C LYS A 432 -11.18 22.42 -38.42
N THR A 433 -10.75 22.87 -37.23
CA THR A 433 -9.61 23.75 -37.01
C THR A 433 -8.57 23.02 -36.20
N LEU A 434 -7.32 22.95 -36.66
CA LEU A 434 -6.22 22.37 -35.95
C LEU A 434 -5.84 23.27 -34.76
N LEU A 435 -5.95 22.76 -33.54
CA LEU A 435 -5.55 23.48 -32.34
C LEU A 435 -4.08 23.20 -31.97
N ASN A 436 -3.68 21.95 -31.99
CA ASN A 436 -2.32 21.52 -31.65
C ASN A 436 -1.83 20.39 -32.55
N ASN A 437 -0.56 20.39 -32.86
CA ASN A 437 0.15 19.32 -33.57
C ASN A 437 1.43 18.96 -32.78
N TYR A 438 1.58 17.68 -32.52
CA TYR A 438 2.73 17.14 -31.78
C TYR A 438 3.59 16.28 -32.71
N LYS A 439 4.91 16.48 -32.64
CA LYS A 439 5.91 15.70 -33.39
C LYS A 439 6.81 15.00 -32.39
N TYR A 440 7.01 13.70 -32.58
CA TYR A 440 7.81 12.85 -31.68
C TYR A 440 9.07 12.35 -32.39
#